data_1c14d79ef31bc587ac39a602e772bb33
#
_entry.id   1c14d79ef31bc587ac39a602e772bb33
#
_cell.length_a   1.000
_cell.length_b   1.000
_cell.length_c   1.000
_cell.angle_alpha   90.00
_cell.angle_beta   90.00
_cell.angle_gamma   90.00
#
_symmetry.space_group_name_H-M   'P 1'
#
loop_
_entity.id
_entity.type
_entity.pdbx_description
1 polymer ?
#
loop_
_entity_poly.entity_id
_entity_poly.type
_entity_poly.pdbx_seq_one_letter_code
_entity_poly.pdbx_strand_id
1 'polypeptide(L)'
;MKKIVFAAVVSAIAVFGTVDTAFANRGSQGFTQESVSSRGPMSFQIFCGYNPHECQPGGASKVALDEDIMRVLTRVNSRVNRSIRPKLDNPLVQVWRVNPGSGDCKSYAISKRHELIRAGLPPSALRIAYVKTREGLGHAVLVVKTSQGDLTLDNLRPEIVPFRQAGYRVVAMSGADPKRWS
;
A
#
# COMPACT_ATOMS: atom_id res chain seq x y z
N MET A 1 -65.93 -42.31 -48.34
CA MET A 1 -64.47 -42.36 -48.09
C MET A 1 -64.03 -40.94 -47.76
N LYS A 2 -63.88 -40.58 -46.45
CA LYS A 2 -63.50 -39.25 -46.01
C LYS A 2 -62.01 -39.25 -45.67
N LYS A 3 -61.25 -38.44 -46.42
CA LYS A 3 -59.84 -38.25 -46.18
C LYS A 3 -59.66 -37.19 -45.08
N ILE A 4 -59.07 -37.60 -43.94
CA ILE A 4 -58.69 -36.70 -42.85
C ILE A 4 -57.27 -36.21 -43.14
N VAL A 5 -57.16 -34.90 -43.29
CA VAL A 5 -55.84 -34.23 -43.41
C VAL A 5 -55.38 -33.76 -42.03
N PHE A 6 -54.30 -34.33 -41.55
CA PHE A 6 -53.65 -33.85 -40.31
C PHE A 6 -52.72 -32.66 -40.63
N ALA A 7 -53.07 -31.52 -40.11
CA ALA A 7 -52.18 -30.38 -40.14
C ALA A 7 -51.17 -30.47 -38.95
N ALA A 8 -49.89 -30.57 -39.30
CA ALA A 8 -48.82 -30.52 -38.31
C ALA A 8 -48.51 -29.06 -37.97
N VAL A 9 -48.75 -28.71 -36.70
CA VAL A 9 -48.35 -27.40 -36.18
C VAL A 9 -46.87 -27.53 -35.69
N VAL A 10 -45.97 -26.86 -36.39
CA VAL A 10 -44.57 -26.74 -35.99
C VAL A 10 -44.47 -25.56 -35.05
N SER A 11 -44.33 -25.81 -33.75
CA SER A 11 -44.03 -24.78 -32.76
C SER A 11 -42.52 -24.47 -32.78
N ALA A 12 -42.16 -23.31 -33.26
CA ALA A 12 -40.80 -22.79 -33.14
C ALA A 12 -40.57 -22.30 -31.71
N ILE A 13 -39.74 -23.01 -30.96
CA ILE A 13 -39.27 -22.55 -29.66
C ILE A 13 -38.09 -21.60 -29.90
N ALA A 14 -38.32 -20.30 -29.71
CA ALA A 14 -37.27 -19.31 -29.70
C ALA A 14 -36.49 -19.42 -28.37
N VAL A 15 -35.30 -19.98 -28.43
CA VAL A 15 -34.36 -20.00 -27.32
C VAL A 15 -33.72 -18.61 -27.22
N PHE A 16 -34.24 -17.75 -26.35
CA PHE A 16 -33.55 -16.53 -25.96
C PHE A 16 -32.33 -16.91 -25.11
N GLY A 17 -31.18 -16.97 -25.74
CA GLY A 17 -29.91 -17.06 -25.02
C GLY A 17 -29.70 -15.78 -24.21
N THR A 18 -29.79 -15.87 -22.89
CA THR A 18 -29.31 -14.82 -22.01
C THR A 18 -27.80 -14.76 -22.14
N VAL A 19 -27.28 -13.70 -22.77
CA VAL A 19 -25.85 -13.36 -22.72
C VAL A 19 -25.59 -12.90 -21.28
N ASP A 20 -25.16 -13.86 -20.44
CA ASP A 20 -24.53 -13.51 -19.18
C ASP A 20 -23.27 -12.70 -19.49
N THR A 21 -23.41 -11.37 -19.48
CA THR A 21 -22.24 -10.50 -19.39
C THR A 21 -21.63 -10.71 -18.01
N ALA A 22 -20.77 -11.71 -17.90
CA ALA A 22 -19.85 -11.83 -16.81
C ALA A 22 -18.98 -10.57 -16.82
N PHE A 23 -19.40 -9.54 -16.08
CA PHE A 23 -18.49 -8.49 -15.65
C PHE A 23 -17.40 -9.18 -14.85
N ALA A 24 -16.32 -9.53 -15.51
CA ALA A 24 -15.11 -9.93 -14.84
C ALA A 24 -14.74 -8.76 -13.92
N ASN A 25 -15.09 -8.91 -12.65
CA ASN A 25 -14.59 -8.09 -11.57
C ASN A 25 -13.08 -8.29 -11.57
N ARG A 26 -12.36 -7.47 -12.38
CA ARG A 26 -10.91 -7.33 -12.29
C ARG A 26 -10.67 -6.82 -10.89
N GLY A 27 -10.54 -7.75 -9.96
CA GLY A 27 -10.23 -7.46 -8.57
C GLY A 27 -9.11 -6.44 -8.56
N SER A 28 -9.31 -5.35 -7.85
CA SER A 28 -8.40 -4.20 -7.74
C SER A 28 -6.96 -4.71 -7.54
N GLN A 29 -6.17 -4.61 -8.59
CA GLN A 29 -4.88 -5.26 -8.74
C GLN A 29 -3.87 -4.72 -7.72
N GLY A 30 -3.86 -5.27 -6.50
CA GLY A 30 -2.78 -5.03 -5.55
C GLY A 30 -2.65 -3.58 -5.02
N PHE A 31 -3.55 -2.67 -5.40
CA PHE A 31 -3.50 -1.27 -4.97
C PHE A 31 -4.40 -1.01 -3.76
N THR A 32 -3.88 -0.21 -2.81
CA THR A 32 -4.68 0.31 -1.71
C THR A 32 -5.45 1.53 -2.18
N GLN A 33 -6.75 1.53 -1.99
CA GLN A 33 -7.62 2.65 -2.35
C GLN A 33 -7.46 3.77 -1.31
N GLU A 34 -7.27 5.01 -1.77
CA GLU A 34 -7.22 6.19 -0.90
C GLU A 34 -8.67 6.64 -0.60
N SER A 35 -9.00 6.80 0.68
CA SER A 35 -10.30 7.31 1.16
C SER A 35 -10.22 8.80 1.50
N VAL A 36 -11.25 9.35 2.16
CA VAL A 36 -11.31 10.77 2.50
C VAL A 36 -10.08 11.21 3.30
N SER A 37 -9.42 12.26 2.81
CA SER A 37 -8.18 12.78 3.38
C SER A 37 -8.41 13.48 4.73
N SER A 38 -7.65 13.10 5.74
CA SER A 38 -7.55 13.75 7.04
C SER A 38 -6.12 14.30 7.25
N ARG A 39 -5.92 15.04 8.34
CA ARG A 39 -4.56 15.30 8.82
C ARG A 39 -4.01 14.03 9.44
N GLY A 40 -2.73 13.74 9.21
CA GLY A 40 -2.05 12.61 9.82
C GLY A 40 -1.95 12.71 11.34
N PRO A 41 -1.42 11.66 11.99
CA PRO A 41 -1.22 11.68 13.44
C PRO A 41 -0.44 12.91 13.89
N MET A 42 -0.81 13.47 15.04
CA MET A 42 -0.18 14.70 15.57
C MET A 42 1.34 14.59 15.65
N SER A 43 1.85 13.44 16.09
CA SER A 43 3.30 13.20 16.17
C SER A 43 4.00 13.29 14.81
N PHE A 44 3.32 12.86 13.73
CA PHE A 44 3.84 13.00 12.36
C PHE A 44 3.77 14.44 11.88
N GLN A 45 2.72 15.19 12.22
CA GLN A 45 2.61 16.62 11.91
C GLN A 45 3.74 17.41 12.58
N ILE A 46 4.02 17.12 13.86
CA ILE A 46 5.15 17.70 14.60
C ILE A 46 6.47 17.39 13.90
N PHE A 47 6.68 16.11 13.52
CA PHE A 47 7.87 15.70 12.75
C PHE A 47 8.01 16.52 11.46
N CYS A 48 6.93 16.69 10.69
CA CYS A 48 6.94 17.48 9.47
C CYS A 48 7.24 18.98 9.71
N GLY A 49 6.83 19.51 10.85
CA GLY A 49 7.17 20.89 11.26
C GLY A 49 8.68 21.09 11.42
N TYR A 50 9.36 20.15 12.04
CA TYR A 50 10.80 20.16 12.24
C TYR A 50 11.61 19.65 11.03
N ASN A 51 11.00 18.86 10.15
CA ASN A 51 11.65 18.24 9.00
C ASN A 51 10.82 18.48 7.72
N PRO A 52 10.62 19.72 7.29
CA PRO A 52 9.70 20.04 6.20
C PRO A 52 10.08 19.36 4.87
N HIS A 53 11.37 19.17 4.60
CA HIS A 53 11.86 18.48 3.40
C HIS A 53 11.47 17.00 3.35
N GLU A 54 11.30 16.34 4.52
CA GLU A 54 10.83 14.95 4.58
C GLU A 54 9.33 14.81 4.26
N CYS A 55 8.58 15.91 4.31
CA CYS A 55 7.13 15.91 4.17
C CYS A 55 6.66 16.65 2.92
N GLN A 56 7.54 16.84 1.93
CA GLN A 56 7.15 17.40 0.65
C GLN A 56 6.66 16.28 -0.29
N PRO A 57 5.55 16.51 -1.01
CA PRO A 57 5.20 15.69 -2.16
C PRO A 57 6.18 15.94 -3.30
N GLY A 58 6.32 14.99 -4.21
CA GLY A 58 7.17 15.20 -5.38
C GLY A 58 7.20 13.98 -6.31
N GLY A 59 7.28 14.25 -7.59
CA GLY A 59 7.37 13.24 -8.63
C GLY A 59 6.11 12.37 -8.79
N ALA A 60 6.26 11.25 -9.49
CA ALA A 60 5.17 10.33 -9.77
C ALA A 60 4.61 9.68 -8.49
N SER A 61 3.29 9.45 -8.46
CA SER A 61 2.61 8.79 -7.33
C SER A 61 2.81 7.27 -7.28
N LYS A 62 3.45 6.70 -8.30
CA LYS A 62 3.87 5.30 -8.40
C LYS A 62 5.19 5.22 -9.13
N VAL A 63 6.01 4.21 -8.81
CA VAL A 63 7.23 3.88 -9.55
C VAL A 63 6.98 2.73 -10.53
N ALA A 64 7.61 2.76 -11.70
CA ALA A 64 7.69 1.58 -12.55
C ALA A 64 8.54 0.53 -11.83
N LEU A 65 7.96 -0.64 -11.58
CA LEU A 65 8.66 -1.71 -10.89
C LEU A 65 9.44 -2.55 -11.91
N ASP A 66 10.75 -2.50 -11.81
CA ASP A 66 11.70 -3.32 -12.53
C ASP A 66 12.72 -3.95 -11.56
N GLU A 67 13.69 -4.67 -12.08
CA GLU A 67 14.72 -5.30 -11.27
C GLU A 67 15.63 -4.30 -10.56
N ASP A 68 15.91 -3.15 -11.18
CA ASP A 68 16.76 -2.12 -10.59
C ASP A 68 16.08 -1.49 -9.39
N ILE A 69 14.82 -1.13 -9.52
CA ILE A 69 14.01 -0.61 -8.42
C ILE A 69 13.90 -1.67 -7.32
N MET A 70 13.63 -2.92 -7.64
CA MET A 70 13.56 -3.98 -6.62
C MET A 70 14.89 -4.14 -5.88
N ARG A 71 16.04 -4.05 -6.57
CA ARG A 71 17.37 -4.08 -5.93
C ARG A 71 17.58 -2.90 -4.98
N VAL A 72 17.13 -1.69 -5.36
CA VAL A 72 17.20 -0.50 -4.51
C VAL A 72 16.32 -0.68 -3.26
N LEU A 73 15.07 -1.12 -3.43
CA LEU A 73 14.16 -1.37 -2.31
C LEU A 73 14.74 -2.39 -1.32
N THR A 74 15.24 -3.52 -1.83
CA THR A 74 15.83 -4.59 -1.01
C THR A 74 17.07 -4.11 -0.25
N ARG A 75 17.96 -3.38 -0.93
CA ARG A 75 19.16 -2.82 -0.31
C ARG A 75 18.82 -1.85 0.83
N VAL A 76 17.89 -0.92 0.60
CA VAL A 76 17.47 0.06 1.60
C VAL A 76 16.76 -0.63 2.76
N ASN A 77 15.81 -1.55 2.48
CA ASN A 77 15.11 -2.29 3.53
C ASN A 77 16.09 -3.01 4.45
N SER A 78 16.98 -3.81 3.87
CA SER A 78 17.99 -4.57 4.62
C SER A 78 18.95 -3.68 5.39
N ARG A 79 19.46 -2.59 4.77
CA ARG A 79 20.38 -1.66 5.43
C ARG A 79 19.75 -1.01 6.64
N VAL A 80 18.55 -0.42 6.49
CA VAL A 80 17.85 0.26 7.58
C VAL A 80 17.49 -0.72 8.69
N ASN A 81 17.02 -1.93 8.34
CA ASN A 81 16.69 -2.96 9.35
C ASN A 81 17.91 -3.36 10.20
N ARG A 82 19.11 -3.33 9.64
CA ARG A 82 20.35 -3.64 10.39
C ARG A 82 20.93 -2.45 11.14
N SER A 83 20.69 -1.21 10.70
CA SER A 83 21.30 -0.01 11.27
C SER A 83 20.60 0.52 12.53
N ILE A 84 19.32 0.23 12.68
CA ILE A 84 18.51 0.70 13.82
C ILE A 84 18.31 -0.46 14.79
N ARG A 85 18.71 -0.29 16.05
CA ARG A 85 18.42 -1.27 17.12
C ARG A 85 16.96 -1.09 17.58
N PRO A 86 16.18 -2.19 17.73
CA PRO A 86 14.82 -2.10 18.23
C PRO A 86 14.76 -1.47 19.62
N LYS A 87 13.93 -0.45 19.78
CA LYS A 87 13.66 0.19 21.06
C LYS A 87 12.26 0.80 21.01
N LEU A 88 11.38 0.37 21.90
CA LEU A 88 10.05 0.94 22.01
C LEU A 88 10.14 2.38 22.53
N ASP A 89 9.42 3.29 21.90
CA ASP A 89 9.20 4.62 22.41
C ASP A 89 8.25 4.58 23.63
N ASN A 90 8.33 5.61 24.45
CA ASN A 90 7.29 5.85 25.46
C ASN A 90 5.94 6.01 24.75
N PRO A 91 4.89 5.24 25.10
CA PRO A 91 3.60 5.31 24.44
C PRO A 91 2.93 6.68 24.50
N LEU A 92 3.29 7.52 25.48
CA LEU A 92 2.81 8.88 25.62
C LEU A 92 3.60 9.90 24.76
N VAL A 93 4.80 9.53 24.30
CA VAL A 93 5.69 10.40 23.54
C VAL A 93 6.08 9.70 22.25
N GLN A 94 5.26 9.85 21.22
CA GLN A 94 5.47 9.26 19.91
C GLN A 94 6.43 10.12 19.08
N VAL A 95 7.68 9.69 18.89
CA VAL A 95 8.71 10.46 18.19
C VAL A 95 9.09 9.78 16.87
N TRP A 96 9.18 10.56 15.81
CA TRP A 96 9.71 10.15 14.53
C TRP A 96 11.16 10.58 14.39
N ARG A 97 12.07 9.67 14.07
CA ARG A 97 13.50 9.97 13.90
C ARG A 97 14.03 9.32 12.64
N VAL A 98 14.72 10.10 11.82
CA VAL A 98 15.42 9.59 10.63
C VAL A 98 16.79 9.05 11.04
N ASN A 99 17.07 7.81 10.67
CA ASN A 99 18.35 7.12 10.88
C ASN A 99 18.88 7.17 12.33
N PRO A 100 18.06 6.94 13.37
CA PRO A 100 18.58 6.91 14.75
C PRO A 100 19.36 5.60 15.00
N GLY A 101 20.24 5.60 15.97
CA GLY A 101 20.94 4.38 16.42
C GLY A 101 20.01 3.34 17.05
N SER A 102 18.82 3.75 17.55
CA SER A 102 17.78 2.87 18.08
C SER A 102 16.40 3.54 17.94
N GLY A 103 15.35 2.75 17.74
CA GLY A 103 13.99 3.28 17.57
C GLY A 103 12.95 2.18 17.38
N ASP A 104 11.70 2.60 17.30
CA ASP A 104 10.56 1.75 17.04
C ASP A 104 10.19 1.72 15.53
N CYS A 105 9.08 1.07 15.19
CA CYS A 105 8.61 0.91 13.81
C CYS A 105 8.51 2.23 13.03
N LYS A 106 8.16 3.34 13.69
CA LYS A 106 8.09 4.67 13.06
C LYS A 106 9.45 5.12 12.54
N SER A 107 10.49 4.94 13.36
CA SER A 107 11.87 5.27 12.98
C SER A 107 12.36 4.46 11.79
N TYR A 108 12.04 3.17 11.74
CA TYR A 108 12.35 2.34 10.56
C TYR A 108 11.61 2.80 9.31
N ALA A 109 10.31 3.04 9.41
CA ALA A 109 9.48 3.44 8.27
C ALA A 109 9.95 4.77 7.67
N ILE A 110 10.19 5.79 8.51
CA ILE A 110 10.63 7.11 8.02
C ILE A 110 12.07 7.09 7.50
N SER A 111 12.96 6.30 8.10
CA SER A 111 14.33 6.16 7.63
C SER A 111 14.40 5.48 6.27
N LYS A 112 13.60 4.43 6.05
CA LYS A 112 13.50 3.80 4.73
C LYS A 112 12.98 4.78 3.68
N ARG A 113 11.95 5.57 4.02
CA ARG A 113 11.43 6.61 3.14
C ARG A 113 12.51 7.62 2.78
N HIS A 114 13.22 8.16 3.77
CA HIS A 114 14.33 9.08 3.57
C HIS A 114 15.41 8.52 2.63
N GLU A 115 15.85 7.30 2.88
CA GLU A 115 16.90 6.65 2.09
C GLU A 115 16.46 6.36 0.64
N LEU A 116 15.19 6.03 0.42
CA LEU A 116 14.64 5.83 -0.91
C LEU A 116 14.50 7.14 -1.68
N ILE A 117 14.12 8.24 -1.02
CA ILE A 117 14.12 9.58 -1.63
C ILE A 117 15.56 9.96 -2.06
N ARG A 118 16.55 9.73 -1.19
CA ARG A 118 17.96 9.96 -1.52
C ARG A 118 18.47 9.07 -2.66
N ALA A 119 17.88 7.90 -2.83
CA ALA A 119 18.16 6.99 -3.95
C ALA A 119 17.41 7.38 -5.24
N GLY A 120 16.67 8.51 -5.25
CA GLY A 120 15.98 9.05 -6.43
C GLY A 120 14.53 8.59 -6.60
N LEU A 121 13.95 7.86 -5.66
CA LEU A 121 12.54 7.49 -5.77
C LEU A 121 11.63 8.70 -5.45
N PRO A 122 10.52 8.85 -6.18
CA PRO A 122 9.61 9.97 -5.99
C PRO A 122 8.94 9.92 -4.61
N PRO A 123 9.03 11.00 -3.79
CA PRO A 123 8.41 11.07 -2.47
C PRO A 123 6.93 10.70 -2.47
N SER A 124 6.21 11.07 -3.55
CA SER A 124 4.77 10.81 -3.68
C SER A 124 4.41 9.32 -3.91
N ALA A 125 5.38 8.44 -4.18
CA ALA A 125 5.16 7.00 -4.25
C ALA A 125 5.42 6.29 -2.91
N LEU A 126 5.95 7.00 -1.91
CA LEU A 126 6.43 6.44 -0.64
C LEU A 126 5.46 6.81 0.50
N ARG A 127 4.63 5.87 0.91
CA ARG A 127 3.54 6.07 1.87
C ARG A 127 3.90 5.48 3.23
N ILE A 128 3.67 6.23 4.28
CA ILE A 128 3.70 5.69 5.64
C ILE A 128 2.32 5.13 5.96
N ALA A 129 2.25 3.90 6.43
CA ALA A 129 1.01 3.27 6.86
C ALA A 129 1.05 2.94 8.35
N TYR A 130 0.04 3.40 9.09
CA TYR A 130 -0.31 2.85 10.39
C TYR A 130 -1.22 1.65 10.21
N VAL A 131 -0.84 0.56 10.80
CA VAL A 131 -1.53 -0.71 10.66
C VAL A 131 -1.69 -1.39 12.03
N LYS A 132 -2.56 -2.38 12.09
CA LYS A 132 -2.56 -3.38 13.16
C LYS A 132 -2.07 -4.72 12.65
N THR A 133 -1.21 -5.37 13.41
CA THR A 133 -0.76 -6.74 13.16
C THR A 133 -1.91 -7.72 13.37
N ARG A 134 -1.69 -9.01 13.08
CA ARG A 134 -2.69 -10.06 13.33
C ARG A 134 -3.04 -10.18 14.81
N GLU A 135 -2.09 -9.89 15.69
CA GLU A 135 -2.24 -9.87 17.16
C GLU A 135 -2.92 -8.59 17.67
N GLY A 136 -3.29 -7.67 16.77
CA GLY A 136 -3.95 -6.41 17.11
C GLY A 136 -3.00 -5.29 17.58
N LEU A 137 -1.70 -5.52 17.53
CA LEU A 137 -0.70 -4.52 17.94
C LEU A 137 -0.58 -3.41 16.91
N GLY A 138 -0.43 -2.17 17.37
CA GLY A 138 -0.15 -1.01 16.52
C GLY A 138 1.24 -1.12 15.90
N HIS A 139 1.34 -0.85 14.59
CA HIS A 139 2.58 -0.93 13.84
C HIS A 139 2.65 0.14 12.75
N ALA A 140 3.85 0.48 12.29
CA ALA A 140 4.06 1.41 11.18
C ALA A 140 5.00 0.77 10.14
N VAL A 141 4.62 0.85 8.87
CA VAL A 141 5.41 0.34 7.76
C VAL A 141 5.54 1.37 6.64
N LEU A 142 6.56 1.21 5.81
CA LEU A 142 6.63 1.93 4.54
C LEU A 142 5.94 1.10 3.45
N VAL A 143 5.04 1.75 2.72
CA VAL A 143 4.39 1.20 1.53
C VAL A 143 4.90 1.94 0.30
N VAL A 144 5.43 1.20 -0.66
CA VAL A 144 5.88 1.72 -1.95
C VAL A 144 4.81 1.45 -2.99
N LYS A 145 4.26 2.51 -3.56
CA LYS A 145 3.30 2.42 -4.67
C LYS A 145 4.06 2.11 -5.96
N THR A 146 3.74 1.00 -6.60
CA THR A 146 4.39 0.58 -7.84
C THR A 146 3.41 0.32 -8.99
N SER A 147 3.91 0.17 -10.20
CA SER A 147 3.10 -0.19 -11.38
C SER A 147 2.50 -1.61 -11.28
N GLN A 148 3.05 -2.48 -10.44
CA GLN A 148 2.65 -3.88 -10.28
C GLN A 148 1.94 -4.15 -8.94
N GLY A 149 1.56 -3.11 -8.19
CA GLY A 149 0.92 -3.19 -6.89
C GLY A 149 1.76 -2.57 -5.78
N ASP A 150 1.19 -2.48 -4.60
CA ASP A 150 1.81 -1.87 -3.44
C ASP A 150 2.75 -2.88 -2.75
N LEU A 151 3.97 -2.46 -2.44
CA LEU A 151 4.97 -3.27 -1.73
C LEU A 151 5.18 -2.77 -0.31
N THR A 152 5.41 -3.67 0.63
CA THR A 152 5.67 -3.37 2.05
C THR A 152 7.14 -3.53 2.37
N LEU A 153 7.74 -2.50 2.95
CA LEU A 153 9.06 -2.54 3.57
C LEU A 153 8.89 -2.44 5.09
N ASP A 154 9.26 -3.50 5.79
CA ASP A 154 8.96 -3.71 7.20
C ASP A 154 10.23 -4.00 8.02
N ASN A 155 10.21 -3.69 9.31
CA ASN A 155 11.29 -4.07 10.21
C ASN A 155 11.03 -5.41 10.94
N LEU A 156 9.79 -5.90 10.92
CA LEU A 156 9.44 -7.20 11.52
C LEU A 156 9.73 -8.39 10.58
N ARG A 157 10.00 -8.10 9.29
CA ARG A 157 10.38 -9.12 8.30
C ARG A 157 11.42 -8.56 7.33
N PRO A 158 12.40 -9.36 6.91
CA PRO A 158 13.40 -8.94 5.93
C PRO A 158 12.84 -8.88 4.49
N GLU A 159 11.82 -9.69 4.18
CA GLU A 159 11.26 -9.81 2.83
C GLU A 159 10.36 -8.61 2.50
N ILE A 160 10.46 -8.14 1.26
CA ILE A 160 9.52 -7.21 0.67
C ILE A 160 8.37 -8.03 0.09
N VAL A 161 7.16 -7.78 0.58
CA VAL A 161 5.97 -8.52 0.16
C VAL A 161 4.89 -7.57 -0.37
N PRO A 162 3.99 -8.04 -1.25
CA PRO A 162 2.81 -7.27 -1.60
C PRO A 162 2.04 -6.86 -0.34
N PHE A 163 1.61 -5.61 -0.27
CA PHE A 163 0.99 -5.07 0.94
C PHE A 163 -0.25 -5.87 1.39
N ARG A 164 -1.02 -6.40 0.44
CA ARG A 164 -2.16 -7.27 0.74
C ARG A 164 -1.77 -8.60 1.41
N GLN A 165 -0.56 -9.08 1.16
CA GLN A 165 -0.03 -10.32 1.72
C GLN A 165 0.69 -10.09 3.06
N ALA A 166 0.90 -8.84 3.45
CA ALA A 166 1.58 -8.50 4.70
C ALA A 166 0.78 -8.92 5.95
N GLY A 167 -0.54 -9.16 5.81
CA GLY A 167 -1.40 -9.61 6.90
C GLY A 167 -1.79 -8.48 7.86
N TYR A 168 -1.68 -7.23 7.43
CA TYR A 168 -2.00 -6.05 8.22
C TYR A 168 -3.41 -5.54 7.97
N ARG A 169 -4.03 -4.99 9.02
CA ARG A 169 -5.23 -4.18 8.91
C ARG A 169 -4.84 -2.70 8.94
N VAL A 170 -5.16 -1.98 7.87
CA VAL A 170 -4.87 -0.54 7.75
C VAL A 170 -5.71 0.24 8.76
N VAL A 171 -5.07 1.15 9.47
CA VAL A 171 -5.72 2.14 10.35
C VAL A 171 -5.73 3.50 9.65
N ALA A 172 -4.59 3.91 9.08
CA ALA A 172 -4.46 5.12 8.28
C ALA A 172 -3.21 5.02 7.40
N MET A 173 -3.21 5.70 6.25
CA MET A 173 -2.06 5.75 5.35
C MET A 173 -1.89 7.16 4.80
N SER A 174 -0.63 7.61 4.67
CA SER A 174 -0.36 8.89 4.04
C SER A 174 -0.64 8.85 2.54
N GLY A 175 -1.16 9.96 2.00
CA GLY A 175 -1.40 10.16 0.59
C GLY A 175 -0.13 10.45 -0.23
N ALA A 176 -0.30 10.86 -1.51
CA ALA A 176 0.78 11.37 -2.36
C ALA A 176 1.42 12.62 -1.75
N ASP A 177 0.62 13.46 -1.12
CA ASP A 177 1.06 14.45 -0.15
C ASP A 177 1.17 13.76 1.21
N PRO A 178 2.38 13.62 1.79
CA PRO A 178 2.58 12.93 3.05
C PRO A 178 1.90 13.61 4.24
N LYS A 179 1.44 14.85 4.12
CA LYS A 179 0.67 15.56 5.15
C LYS A 179 -0.82 15.21 5.15
N ARG A 180 -1.30 14.53 4.10
CA ARG A 180 -2.70 14.07 3.97
C ARG A 180 -2.78 12.57 4.20
N TRP A 181 -3.76 12.13 4.99
CA TRP A 181 -3.92 10.75 5.41
C TRP A 181 -5.36 10.28 5.22
N SER A 182 -5.53 9.02 4.97
CA SER A 182 -6.84 8.35 4.83
C SER A 182 -6.86 7.04 5.60
#